data_04b4f9a58e394312f2cbb17b5a2be9a3
#
_entry.id   04b4f9a58e394312f2cbb17b5a2be9a3
#
_cell.length_a   1.000
_cell.length_b   1.000
_cell.length_c   1.000
_cell.angle_alpha   90.00
_cell.angle_beta   90.00
_cell.angle_gamma   90.00
#
_symmetry.space_group_name_H-M   'P 1'
#
loop_
_entity.id
_entity.type
_entity.pdbx_description
1 polymer ?
#
loop_
_entity_poly.entity_id
_entity_poly.type
_entity_poly.pdbx_seq_one_letter_code
_entity_poly.pdbx_strand_id
1 'polypeptide(L)'
;MEDYREMQNFYQSKYNENDRMDRNPLEYLRCKEIISRYLDDKVMKIADIGGATGAFSFWLAQQGHIVRLLDYTPLHIDQAKEKSASIGIELRSYDCGDAKHLPYESGEFDLVLLMGPLYHMQKEEDRLQCLREAYRVLKNNGIIICECISRYANIFEGFKNNLMNDEKFVEILDENLAFGMHNPQDTGYFTTAFFHTVELLKSEIKQAKFSFIDLVSIEGFAQALDTDRWLSDEGKKETLLKYIRKTERIPELLGISGHHMIIGKK
;
A
#
# COMPACT_ATOMS: atom_id res chain seq x y z
N MET A 1 -17.92 -1.05 -13.79
CA MET A 1 -16.95 -0.22 -14.55
C MET A 1 -17.00 1.28 -14.19
N GLU A 2 -18.05 1.77 -13.52
CA GLU A 2 -18.12 3.17 -13.08
C GLU A 2 -17.30 3.48 -11.82
N ASP A 3 -17.10 2.53 -10.93
CA ASP A 3 -16.51 2.70 -9.58
C ASP A 3 -15.03 3.15 -9.53
N TYR A 4 -14.24 2.96 -10.60
CA TYR A 4 -12.80 3.27 -10.59
C TYR A 4 -12.40 4.45 -11.51
N ARG A 5 -13.34 5.12 -12.16
CA ARG A 5 -13.05 6.24 -13.08
C ARG A 5 -12.41 7.43 -12.38
N GLU A 6 -12.88 7.75 -11.18
CA GLU A 6 -12.33 8.87 -10.40
C GLU A 6 -10.87 8.59 -10.01
N MET A 7 -10.59 7.38 -9.52
CA MET A 7 -9.24 6.92 -9.20
C MET A 7 -8.33 6.98 -10.44
N GLN A 8 -8.77 6.43 -11.59
CA GLN A 8 -8.00 6.50 -12.83
C GLN A 8 -7.72 7.93 -13.28
N ASN A 9 -8.73 8.80 -13.25
CA ASN A 9 -8.56 10.22 -13.61
C ASN A 9 -7.58 10.92 -12.68
N PHE A 10 -7.60 10.63 -11.37
CA PHE A 10 -6.67 11.17 -10.41
C PHE A 10 -5.22 10.82 -10.77
N TYR A 11 -4.94 9.54 -10.99
CA TYR A 11 -3.58 9.06 -11.32
C TYR A 11 -3.14 9.41 -12.75
N GLN A 12 -4.06 9.64 -13.69
CA GLN A 12 -3.72 10.04 -15.05
C GLN A 12 -3.46 11.54 -15.20
N SER A 13 -4.06 12.39 -14.37
CA SER A 13 -4.05 13.84 -14.61
C SER A 13 -3.64 14.71 -13.42
N LYS A 14 -3.80 14.20 -12.18
CA LYS A 14 -3.61 15.02 -10.97
C LYS A 14 -2.42 14.57 -10.12
N TYR A 15 -1.94 13.33 -10.27
CA TYR A 15 -0.92 12.75 -9.39
C TYR A 15 0.16 12.01 -10.17
N ASN A 16 1.42 12.39 -9.95
CA ASN A 16 2.55 11.69 -10.54
C ASN A 16 3.06 10.62 -9.55
N GLU A 17 2.77 9.36 -9.84
CA GLU A 17 3.16 8.24 -8.97
C GLU A 17 4.68 8.02 -8.89
N ASN A 18 5.45 8.47 -9.88
CA ASN A 18 6.90 8.39 -9.82
C ASN A 18 7.51 9.23 -8.70
N ASP A 19 6.83 10.33 -8.29
CA ASP A 19 7.32 11.23 -7.24
C ASP A 19 6.85 10.78 -5.84
N ARG A 20 6.00 9.75 -5.73
CA ARG A 20 5.43 9.31 -4.44
C ARG A 20 6.50 8.96 -3.42
N MET A 21 7.51 8.22 -3.86
CA MET A 21 8.57 7.74 -2.97
C MET A 21 9.47 8.87 -2.47
N ASP A 22 9.68 9.89 -3.29
CA ASP A 22 10.46 11.08 -2.93
C ASP A 22 9.67 11.99 -1.97
N ARG A 23 8.34 12.03 -2.11
CA ARG A 23 7.46 12.79 -1.21
C ARG A 23 7.23 12.10 0.14
N ASN A 24 7.29 10.77 0.19
CA ASN A 24 7.06 9.97 1.38
C ASN A 24 8.24 9.02 1.67
N PRO A 25 9.46 9.54 1.88
CA PRO A 25 10.66 8.71 2.00
C PRO A 25 10.65 7.78 3.21
N LEU A 26 9.99 8.17 4.32
CA LEU A 26 9.85 7.31 5.50
C LEU A 26 8.97 6.10 5.20
N GLU A 27 7.80 6.31 4.57
CA GLU A 27 6.88 5.26 4.16
C GLU A 27 7.62 4.22 3.28
N TYR A 28 8.27 4.68 2.21
CA TYR A 28 9.00 3.80 1.29
C TYR A 28 10.09 2.98 1.98
N LEU A 29 10.90 3.63 2.81
CA LEU A 29 11.98 2.99 3.56
C LEU A 29 11.43 1.92 4.50
N ARG A 30 10.33 2.22 5.21
CA ARG A 30 9.69 1.29 6.14
C ARG A 30 9.01 0.14 5.41
N CYS A 31 8.33 0.41 4.29
CA CYS A 31 7.74 -0.65 3.47
C CYS A 31 8.81 -1.66 3.02
N LYS A 32 9.94 -1.18 2.49
CA LYS A 32 11.06 -2.07 2.11
C LYS A 32 11.58 -2.87 3.29
N GLU A 33 11.75 -2.25 4.44
CA GLU A 33 12.21 -2.94 5.65
C GLU A 33 11.23 -4.02 6.10
N ILE A 34 9.92 -3.75 6.09
CA ILE A 34 8.91 -4.71 6.52
C ILE A 34 8.82 -5.87 5.50
N ILE A 35 8.79 -5.57 4.19
CA ILE A 35 8.77 -6.59 3.13
C ILE A 35 10.00 -7.49 3.23
N SER A 36 11.19 -6.92 3.46
CA SER A 36 12.45 -7.68 3.57
C SER A 36 12.43 -8.76 4.67
N ARG A 37 11.61 -8.62 5.70
CA ARG A 37 11.46 -9.62 6.77
C ARG A 37 10.82 -10.92 6.30
N TYR A 38 10.17 -10.89 5.13
CA TYR A 38 9.41 -12.00 4.54
C TYR A 38 10.00 -12.48 3.21
N LEU A 39 11.16 -11.95 2.81
CA LEU A 39 11.91 -12.47 1.67
C LEU A 39 12.77 -13.66 2.10
N ASP A 40 12.84 -14.67 1.22
CA ASP A 40 13.74 -15.82 1.38
C ASP A 40 15.10 -15.50 0.71
N ASP A 41 16.18 -16.14 1.14
CA ASP A 41 17.48 -16.12 0.46
C ASP A 41 17.45 -16.74 -0.94
N LYS A 42 16.39 -17.47 -1.27
CA LYS A 42 16.16 -18.07 -2.59
C LYS A 42 15.39 -17.12 -3.49
N VAL A 43 15.57 -17.33 -4.80
CA VAL A 43 14.76 -16.62 -5.81
C VAL A 43 13.28 -16.94 -5.61
N MET A 44 12.50 -15.92 -5.30
CA MET A 44 11.05 -16.00 -5.14
C MET A 44 10.34 -15.56 -6.41
N LYS A 45 9.16 -16.13 -6.69
CA LYS A 45 8.20 -15.61 -7.65
C LYS A 45 7.24 -14.67 -6.89
N ILE A 46 7.23 -13.40 -7.27
CA ILE A 46 6.49 -12.35 -6.58
C ILE A 46 5.49 -11.71 -7.54
N ALA A 47 4.25 -11.52 -7.09
CA ALA A 47 3.29 -10.68 -7.77
C ALA A 47 3.14 -9.36 -7.01
N ASP A 48 3.41 -8.25 -7.70
CA ASP A 48 3.19 -6.89 -7.20
C ASP A 48 1.91 -6.35 -7.82
N ILE A 49 0.81 -6.43 -7.08
CA ILE A 49 -0.54 -6.13 -7.52
C ILE A 49 -0.92 -4.71 -7.09
N GLY A 50 -1.25 -3.86 -8.06
CA GLY A 50 -1.40 -2.41 -7.85
C GLY A 50 -0.04 -1.75 -7.63
N GLY A 51 1.02 -2.29 -8.26
CA GLY A 51 2.38 -1.83 -8.05
C GLY A 51 2.73 -0.53 -8.80
N ALA A 52 1.74 0.12 -9.40
CA ALA A 52 1.86 1.40 -10.11
C ALA A 52 3.05 1.41 -11.12
N THR A 53 3.97 2.35 -10.98
CA THR A 53 5.17 2.47 -11.83
C THR A 53 6.31 1.52 -11.42
N GLY A 54 6.03 0.55 -10.54
CA GLY A 54 6.93 -0.56 -10.20
C GLY A 54 8.01 -0.25 -9.18
N ALA A 55 7.80 0.67 -8.25
CA ALA A 55 8.81 1.04 -7.26
C ALA A 55 9.31 -0.16 -6.44
N PHE A 56 8.41 -0.99 -5.93
CA PHE A 56 8.76 -2.22 -5.23
C PHE A 56 9.15 -3.35 -6.21
N SER A 57 8.49 -3.43 -7.36
CA SER A 57 8.80 -4.43 -8.40
C SER A 57 10.26 -4.39 -8.83
N PHE A 58 10.78 -3.22 -9.17
CA PHE A 58 12.17 -3.06 -9.60
C PHE A 58 13.16 -3.30 -8.46
N TRP A 59 12.84 -2.81 -7.25
CA TRP A 59 13.66 -3.07 -6.08
C TRP A 59 13.79 -4.59 -5.78
N LEU A 60 12.72 -5.36 -5.90
CA LEU A 60 12.73 -6.82 -5.72
C LEU A 60 13.46 -7.54 -6.86
N ALA A 61 13.26 -7.09 -8.10
CA ALA A 61 13.97 -7.63 -9.25
C ALA A 61 15.49 -7.39 -9.16
N GLN A 62 15.94 -6.23 -8.63
CA GLN A 62 17.36 -5.95 -8.35
C GLN A 62 17.98 -6.94 -7.34
N GLN A 63 17.17 -7.51 -6.45
CA GLN A 63 17.60 -8.55 -5.50
C GLN A 63 17.58 -9.96 -6.10
N GLY A 64 17.23 -10.09 -7.39
CA GLY A 64 17.24 -11.36 -8.11
C GLY A 64 15.92 -12.14 -8.05
N HIS A 65 14.84 -11.56 -7.52
CA HIS A 65 13.52 -12.19 -7.52
C HIS A 65 12.85 -12.08 -8.90
N ILE A 66 11.95 -13.02 -9.20
CA ILE A 66 11.14 -13.03 -10.43
C ILE A 66 9.83 -12.30 -10.12
N VAL A 67 9.67 -11.08 -10.66
CA VAL A 67 8.55 -10.21 -10.34
C VAL A 67 7.61 -10.06 -11.53
N ARG A 68 6.31 -10.18 -11.30
CA ARG A 68 5.24 -9.74 -12.21
C ARG A 68 4.56 -8.52 -11.62
N LEU A 69 4.47 -7.46 -12.41
CA LEU A 69 3.77 -6.23 -12.05
C LEU A 69 2.39 -6.23 -12.69
N LEU A 70 1.37 -5.99 -11.88
CA LEU A 70 0.01 -5.71 -12.37
C LEU A 70 -0.48 -4.38 -11.81
N ASP A 71 -1.05 -3.53 -12.67
CA ASP A 71 -1.74 -2.31 -12.24
C ASP A 71 -3.01 -2.10 -13.06
N TYR A 72 -4.00 -1.43 -12.47
CA TYR A 72 -5.27 -1.13 -13.14
C TYR A 72 -5.15 0.01 -14.15
N THR A 73 -4.16 0.90 -14.00
CA THR A 73 -3.95 2.10 -14.79
C THR A 73 -2.98 1.84 -15.94
N PRO A 74 -3.41 1.89 -17.22
CA PRO A 74 -2.52 1.65 -18.37
C PRO A 74 -1.29 2.56 -18.37
N LEU A 75 -1.45 3.84 -18.00
CA LEU A 75 -0.35 4.81 -17.92
C LEU A 75 0.77 4.34 -16.98
N HIS A 76 0.43 3.74 -15.83
CA HIS A 76 1.43 3.22 -14.89
C HIS A 76 2.24 2.08 -15.50
N ILE A 77 1.57 1.19 -16.24
CA ILE A 77 2.22 0.07 -16.93
C ILE A 77 3.18 0.58 -18.02
N ASP A 78 2.79 1.59 -18.78
CA ASP A 78 3.66 2.19 -19.80
C ASP A 78 4.87 2.89 -19.15
N GLN A 79 4.66 3.65 -18.08
CA GLN A 79 5.74 4.28 -17.31
C GLN A 79 6.68 3.23 -16.67
N ALA A 80 6.15 2.11 -16.19
CA ALA A 80 6.99 1.01 -15.67
C ALA A 80 7.86 0.40 -16.76
N LYS A 81 7.36 0.21 -17.99
CA LYS A 81 8.15 -0.26 -19.14
C LYS A 81 9.25 0.74 -19.53
N GLU A 82 8.93 2.03 -19.57
CA GLU A 82 9.92 3.09 -19.82
C GLU A 82 11.01 3.10 -18.76
N LYS A 83 10.63 3.01 -17.48
CA LYS A 83 11.57 2.90 -16.36
C LYS A 83 12.45 1.66 -16.47
N SER A 84 11.88 0.49 -16.78
CA SER A 84 12.63 -0.74 -17.06
C SER A 84 13.73 -0.53 -18.09
N ALA A 85 13.38 0.07 -19.23
CA ALA A 85 14.34 0.36 -20.31
C ALA A 85 15.44 1.33 -19.84
N SER A 86 15.09 2.34 -19.04
CA SER A 86 16.04 3.38 -18.57
C SER A 86 17.05 2.85 -17.54
N ILE A 87 16.61 1.93 -16.64
CA ILE A 87 17.48 1.38 -15.58
C ILE A 87 18.09 0.02 -15.92
N GLY A 88 17.71 -0.56 -17.08
CA GLY A 88 18.24 -1.86 -17.54
C GLY A 88 17.81 -3.07 -16.69
N ILE A 89 16.64 -2.98 -16.01
CA ILE A 89 16.09 -4.05 -15.19
C ILE A 89 14.75 -4.45 -15.76
N GLU A 90 14.62 -5.73 -16.15
CA GLU A 90 13.40 -6.26 -16.74
C GLU A 90 12.59 -7.06 -15.71
N LEU A 91 11.28 -6.84 -15.66
CA LEU A 91 10.36 -7.65 -14.90
C LEU A 91 9.87 -8.84 -15.76
N ARG A 92 9.34 -9.86 -15.10
CA ARG A 92 8.79 -11.04 -15.80
C ARG A 92 7.58 -10.69 -16.67
N SER A 93 6.72 -9.77 -16.22
CA SER A 93 5.62 -9.20 -17.00
C SER A 93 5.16 -7.85 -16.45
N TYR A 94 4.47 -7.10 -17.31
CA TYR A 94 3.83 -5.82 -17.05
C TYR A 94 2.38 -5.94 -17.50
N ASP A 95 1.48 -6.25 -16.57
CA ASP A 95 0.10 -6.62 -16.86
C ASP A 95 -0.83 -5.47 -16.48
N CYS A 96 -1.72 -5.05 -17.41
CA CYS A 96 -2.80 -4.13 -17.09
C CYS A 96 -4.05 -4.93 -16.75
N GLY A 97 -4.58 -4.79 -15.51
CA GLY A 97 -5.69 -5.64 -15.08
C GLY A 97 -6.30 -5.26 -13.72
N ASP A 98 -7.42 -5.92 -13.41
CA ASP A 98 -8.16 -5.75 -12.16
C ASP A 98 -7.66 -6.76 -11.10
N ALA A 99 -7.28 -6.27 -9.92
CA ALA A 99 -6.86 -7.10 -8.80
C ALA A 99 -7.94 -8.11 -8.32
N LYS A 100 -9.20 -7.89 -8.68
CA LYS A 100 -10.30 -8.82 -8.41
C LYS A 100 -10.36 -10.01 -9.39
N HIS A 101 -9.57 -9.99 -10.47
CA HIS A 101 -9.54 -11.02 -11.52
C HIS A 101 -8.13 -11.15 -12.07
N LEU A 102 -7.24 -11.77 -11.31
CA LEU A 102 -5.84 -11.88 -11.67
C LEU A 102 -5.60 -12.84 -12.86
N PRO A 103 -4.85 -12.43 -13.90
CA PRO A 103 -4.57 -13.25 -15.07
C PRO A 103 -3.45 -14.28 -14.81
N TYR A 104 -3.39 -14.82 -13.60
CA TYR A 104 -2.34 -15.71 -13.14
C TYR A 104 -2.89 -17.08 -12.74
N GLU A 105 -2.03 -18.09 -12.83
CA GLU A 105 -2.38 -19.46 -12.44
C GLU A 105 -2.51 -19.59 -10.91
N SER A 106 -3.32 -20.57 -10.49
CA SER A 106 -3.41 -20.91 -9.07
C SER A 106 -2.09 -21.49 -8.55
N GLY A 107 -1.62 -21.00 -7.40
CA GLY A 107 -0.40 -21.53 -6.77
C GLY A 107 0.88 -21.14 -7.49
N GLU A 108 0.93 -20.00 -8.16
CA GLU A 108 2.09 -19.55 -8.93
C GLU A 108 3.16 -18.84 -8.08
N PHE A 109 2.75 -18.03 -7.09
CA PHE A 109 3.63 -17.10 -6.39
C PHE A 109 4.00 -17.53 -4.97
N ASP A 110 5.22 -17.18 -4.58
CA ASP A 110 5.70 -17.33 -3.20
C ASP A 110 5.24 -16.17 -2.32
N LEU A 111 5.17 -14.97 -2.91
CA LEU A 111 4.76 -13.72 -2.26
C LEU A 111 3.82 -12.93 -3.15
N VAL A 112 2.76 -12.37 -2.58
CA VAL A 112 1.89 -11.37 -3.22
C VAL A 112 1.94 -10.09 -2.42
N LEU A 113 2.24 -8.98 -3.08
CA LEU A 113 2.11 -7.63 -2.54
C LEU A 113 0.80 -7.01 -3.04
N LEU A 114 0.03 -6.44 -2.13
CA LEU A 114 -1.15 -5.60 -2.39
C LEU A 114 -0.90 -4.22 -1.77
N MET A 115 -0.12 -3.37 -2.48
CA MET A 115 0.37 -2.08 -1.96
C MET A 115 -0.49 -0.90 -2.43
N GLY A 116 -1.77 -1.13 -2.70
CA GLY A 116 -2.69 -0.10 -3.19
C GLY A 116 -4.13 -0.56 -3.29
N PRO A 117 -4.39 -1.74 -3.85
CA PRO A 117 -5.74 -2.12 -4.26
C PRO A 117 -6.80 -2.07 -3.16
N LEU A 118 -6.48 -2.50 -1.94
CA LEU A 118 -7.49 -2.61 -0.87
C LEU A 118 -8.06 -1.25 -0.46
N TYR A 119 -7.24 -0.21 -0.42
CA TYR A 119 -7.73 1.11 -0.04
C TYR A 119 -8.41 1.87 -1.19
N HIS A 120 -8.35 1.35 -2.44
CA HIS A 120 -9.14 1.87 -3.55
C HIS A 120 -10.50 1.17 -3.74
N MET A 121 -10.79 0.15 -2.94
CA MET A 121 -12.03 -0.61 -3.00
C MET A 121 -12.94 -0.27 -1.82
N GLN A 122 -13.93 0.59 -2.03
CA GLN A 122 -14.85 1.01 -0.96
C GLN A 122 -15.77 -0.14 -0.50
N LYS A 123 -16.19 -1.02 -1.43
CA LYS A 123 -17.08 -2.14 -1.11
C LYS A 123 -16.28 -3.29 -0.47
N GLU A 124 -16.75 -3.80 0.65
CA GLU A 124 -16.15 -4.95 1.34
C GLU A 124 -16.07 -6.17 0.42
N GLU A 125 -17.10 -6.40 -0.39
CA GLU A 125 -17.15 -7.53 -1.32
C GLU A 125 -16.00 -7.48 -2.34
N ASP A 126 -15.65 -6.30 -2.86
CA ASP A 126 -14.55 -6.09 -3.79
C ASP A 126 -13.20 -6.35 -3.11
N ARG A 127 -13.01 -5.86 -1.88
CA ARG A 127 -11.79 -6.12 -1.09
C ARG A 127 -11.61 -7.61 -0.81
N LEU A 128 -12.68 -8.28 -0.40
CA LEU A 128 -12.67 -9.72 -0.16
C LEU A 128 -12.42 -10.51 -1.45
N GLN A 129 -12.95 -10.07 -2.58
CA GLN A 129 -12.67 -10.71 -3.87
C GLN A 129 -11.20 -10.55 -4.27
N CYS A 130 -10.62 -9.37 -4.10
CA CYS A 130 -9.20 -9.12 -4.31
C CYS A 130 -8.33 -10.04 -3.44
N LEU A 131 -8.65 -10.15 -2.16
CA LEU A 131 -7.94 -11.04 -1.23
C LEU A 131 -8.10 -12.53 -1.60
N ARG A 132 -9.27 -12.96 -2.10
CA ARG A 132 -9.49 -14.35 -2.57
C ARG A 132 -8.66 -14.65 -3.81
N GLU A 133 -8.53 -13.70 -4.74
CA GLU A 133 -7.66 -13.86 -5.90
C GLU A 133 -6.17 -13.94 -5.50
N ALA A 134 -5.72 -13.10 -4.57
CA ALA A 134 -4.39 -13.20 -4.00
C ALA A 134 -4.16 -14.57 -3.34
N TYR A 135 -5.16 -15.07 -2.58
CA TYR A 135 -5.11 -16.42 -2.00
C TYR A 135 -5.02 -17.50 -3.08
N ARG A 136 -5.79 -17.39 -4.15
CA ARG A 136 -5.79 -18.36 -5.25
C ARG A 136 -4.42 -18.49 -5.91
N VAL A 137 -3.79 -17.36 -6.24
CA VAL A 137 -2.53 -17.32 -6.99
C VAL A 137 -1.30 -17.63 -6.12
N LEU A 138 -1.40 -17.54 -4.80
CA LEU A 138 -0.34 -17.93 -3.87
C LEU A 138 -0.18 -19.45 -3.82
N LYS A 139 1.06 -19.91 -3.73
CA LYS A 139 1.42 -21.30 -3.36
C LYS A 139 0.94 -21.61 -1.95
N ASN A 140 0.85 -22.90 -1.61
CA ASN A 140 0.71 -23.34 -0.23
C ASN A 140 1.89 -22.82 0.60
N ASN A 141 1.62 -22.24 1.76
CA ASN A 141 2.57 -21.52 2.61
C ASN A 141 3.08 -20.18 2.05
N GLY A 142 2.57 -19.71 0.90
CA GLY A 142 2.88 -18.39 0.35
C GLY A 142 2.38 -17.27 1.25
N ILE A 143 3.01 -16.12 1.14
CA ILE A 143 2.77 -14.94 1.99
C ILE A 143 2.04 -13.86 1.19
N ILE A 144 1.08 -13.22 1.84
CA ILE A 144 0.50 -11.96 1.37
C ILE A 144 0.94 -10.82 2.28
N ILE A 145 1.27 -9.69 1.68
CA ILE A 145 1.52 -8.42 2.38
C ILE A 145 0.59 -7.38 1.77
N CYS A 146 -0.27 -6.78 2.59
CA CYS A 146 -1.19 -5.74 2.14
C CYS A 146 -0.89 -4.44 2.87
N GLU A 147 -0.79 -3.34 2.12
CA GLU A 147 -0.79 -2.00 2.65
C GLU A 147 -2.21 -1.43 2.70
N CYS A 148 -2.53 -0.73 3.78
CA CYS A 148 -3.81 -0.09 3.97
C CYS A 148 -3.66 1.27 4.65
N ILE A 149 -4.52 2.22 4.28
CA ILE A 149 -4.58 3.54 4.93
C ILE A 149 -5.35 3.39 6.25
N SER A 150 -4.79 3.97 7.32
CA SER A 150 -5.43 4.02 8.64
C SER A 150 -6.69 4.86 8.62
N ARG A 151 -7.74 4.40 9.31
CA ARG A 151 -8.99 5.15 9.57
C ARG A 151 -8.72 6.56 10.10
N TYR A 152 -7.62 6.76 10.77
CA TYR A 152 -7.27 7.97 11.50
C TYR A 152 -6.22 8.84 10.79
N ALA A 153 -5.75 8.45 9.59
CA ALA A 153 -4.69 9.15 8.86
C ALA A 153 -5.01 10.63 8.63
N ASN A 154 -6.22 10.93 8.19
CA ASN A 154 -6.64 12.30 7.87
C ASN A 154 -6.74 13.24 9.07
N ILE A 155 -6.82 12.73 10.31
CA ILE A 155 -6.75 13.61 11.52
C ILE A 155 -5.40 14.31 11.54
N PHE A 156 -4.31 13.55 11.39
CA PHE A 156 -2.96 14.09 11.43
C PHE A 156 -2.67 15.01 10.23
N GLU A 157 -3.10 14.59 9.04
CA GLU A 157 -2.99 15.42 7.83
C GLU A 157 -3.77 16.74 7.97
N GLY A 158 -4.98 16.70 8.50
CA GLY A 158 -5.81 17.89 8.71
C GLY A 158 -5.15 18.93 9.61
N PHE A 159 -4.60 18.51 10.74
CA PHE A 159 -3.92 19.42 11.66
C PHE A 159 -2.55 19.85 11.16
N LYS A 160 -1.76 18.93 10.60
CA LYS A 160 -0.42 19.21 10.08
C LYS A 160 -0.44 20.22 8.93
N ASN A 161 -1.41 20.10 8.03
CA ASN A 161 -1.53 20.94 6.84
C ASN A 161 -2.54 22.08 6.98
N ASN A 162 -3.05 22.33 8.20
CA ASN A 162 -4.03 23.38 8.51
C ASN A 162 -5.33 23.30 7.67
N LEU A 163 -5.78 22.06 7.39
CA LEU A 163 -6.99 21.80 6.59
C LEU A 163 -8.28 21.82 7.43
N MET A 164 -8.17 21.88 8.76
CA MET A 164 -9.31 21.85 9.67
C MET A 164 -10.24 23.09 9.58
N ASN A 165 -9.81 24.12 8.83
CA ASN A 165 -10.64 25.29 8.52
C ASN A 165 -11.41 25.16 7.18
N ASP A 166 -11.18 24.09 6.41
CA ASP A 166 -11.91 23.78 5.19
C ASP A 166 -13.09 22.86 5.53
N GLU A 167 -14.31 23.38 5.38
CA GLU A 167 -15.55 22.64 5.69
C GLU A 167 -15.66 21.33 4.92
N LYS A 168 -15.23 21.31 3.63
CA LYS A 168 -15.26 20.10 2.80
C LYS A 168 -14.28 19.04 3.29
N PHE A 169 -13.09 19.46 3.73
CA PHE A 169 -12.14 18.53 4.33
C PHE A 169 -12.69 17.92 5.62
N VAL A 170 -13.33 18.72 6.45
CA VAL A 170 -13.94 18.27 7.72
C VAL A 170 -15.08 17.28 7.46
N GLU A 171 -15.95 17.54 6.47
CA GLU A 171 -17.00 16.59 6.06
C GLU A 171 -16.40 15.23 5.62
N ILE A 172 -15.34 15.26 4.80
CA ILE A 172 -14.64 14.04 4.37
C ILE A 172 -14.01 13.33 5.58
N LEU A 173 -13.40 14.08 6.50
CA LEU A 173 -12.81 13.52 7.72
C LEU A 173 -13.85 12.84 8.59
N ASP A 174 -15.02 13.44 8.79
CA ASP A 174 -16.11 12.86 9.57
C ASP A 174 -16.63 11.57 8.93
N GLU A 175 -16.75 11.52 7.61
CA GLU A 175 -17.10 10.30 6.86
C GLU A 175 -16.03 9.23 6.98
N ASN A 176 -14.75 9.60 6.89
CA ASN A 176 -13.62 8.67 7.13
C ASN A 176 -13.72 8.06 8.52
N LEU A 177 -13.89 8.88 9.56
CA LEU A 177 -13.93 8.41 10.94
C LEU A 177 -15.13 7.49 11.21
N ALA A 178 -16.30 7.84 10.69
CA ALA A 178 -17.53 7.08 10.92
C ALA A 178 -17.54 5.74 10.15
N PHE A 179 -17.18 5.77 8.86
CA PHE A 179 -17.43 4.66 7.95
C PHE A 179 -16.18 4.15 7.21
N GLY A 180 -15.07 4.90 7.22
CA GLY A 180 -13.87 4.62 6.43
C GLY A 180 -13.98 5.07 4.98
N MET A 181 -15.09 5.64 4.59
CA MET A 181 -15.30 6.11 3.24
C MET A 181 -14.54 7.43 3.01
N HIS A 182 -13.86 7.54 1.89
CA HIS A 182 -13.18 8.76 1.45
C HIS A 182 -13.68 9.13 0.06
N ASN A 183 -14.53 10.14 0.00
CA ASN A 183 -15.21 10.60 -1.21
C ASN A 183 -14.88 12.09 -1.45
N PRO A 184 -13.75 12.42 -2.10
CA PRO A 184 -13.26 13.79 -2.19
C PRO A 184 -14.01 14.68 -3.18
N GLN A 185 -14.82 14.15 -4.10
CA GLN A 185 -15.70 14.91 -5.02
C GLN A 185 -15.01 16.13 -5.65
N ASP A 186 -13.94 15.95 -6.40
CA ASP A 186 -13.20 17.04 -7.08
C ASP A 186 -12.58 18.14 -6.16
N THR A 187 -12.55 17.93 -4.85
CA THR A 187 -11.95 18.89 -3.89
C THR A 187 -10.42 18.99 -4.01
N GLY A 188 -9.77 18.05 -4.69
CA GLY A 188 -8.30 17.97 -4.76
C GLY A 188 -7.66 17.20 -3.60
N TYR A 189 -8.44 16.77 -2.60
CA TYR A 189 -7.97 15.88 -1.54
C TYR A 189 -7.97 14.44 -2.04
N PHE A 190 -6.87 13.77 -2.18
CA PHE A 190 -6.71 12.39 -2.61
C PHE A 190 -7.80 11.90 -3.61
N THR A 191 -7.94 10.61 -3.84
CA THR A 191 -9.01 10.01 -4.67
C THR A 191 -9.99 9.22 -3.80
N THR A 192 -11.05 8.70 -4.41
CA THR A 192 -11.98 7.76 -3.77
C THR A 192 -11.22 6.60 -3.14
N ALA A 193 -11.42 6.41 -1.82
CA ALA A 193 -10.67 5.42 -1.06
C ALA A 193 -11.49 4.85 0.13
N PHE A 194 -10.93 3.83 0.76
CA PHE A 194 -11.43 3.22 1.99
C PHE A 194 -10.33 3.13 3.04
N PHE A 195 -10.58 3.67 4.22
CA PHE A 195 -9.64 3.73 5.34
C PHE A 195 -10.00 2.68 6.39
N HIS A 196 -9.06 1.83 6.71
CA HIS A 196 -9.28 0.65 7.56
C HIS A 196 -9.05 0.90 9.05
N THR A 197 -9.83 0.22 9.89
CA THR A 197 -9.41 -0.04 11.27
C THR A 197 -8.56 -1.33 11.31
N VAL A 198 -7.77 -1.47 12.37
CA VAL A 198 -6.93 -2.67 12.62
C VAL A 198 -7.81 -3.94 12.71
N GLU A 199 -8.96 -3.85 13.37
CA GLU A 199 -9.90 -4.95 13.55
C GLU A 199 -10.49 -5.40 12.22
N LEU A 200 -10.85 -4.43 11.36
CA LEU A 200 -11.42 -4.73 10.05
C LEU A 200 -10.39 -5.43 9.15
N LEU A 201 -9.13 -4.95 9.14
CA LEU A 201 -8.05 -5.60 8.40
C LEU A 201 -7.87 -7.07 8.81
N LYS A 202 -7.82 -7.33 10.12
CA LYS A 202 -7.72 -8.71 10.65
C LYS A 202 -8.92 -9.56 10.28
N SER A 203 -10.12 -8.98 10.28
CA SER A 203 -11.35 -9.66 9.87
C SER A 203 -11.33 -10.06 8.41
N GLU A 204 -10.97 -9.14 7.51
CA GLU A 204 -10.94 -9.37 6.05
C GLU A 204 -9.90 -10.43 5.66
N ILE A 205 -8.69 -10.39 6.23
CA ILE A 205 -7.66 -11.41 6.02
C ILE A 205 -8.17 -12.80 6.43
N LYS A 206 -8.84 -12.89 7.59
CA LYS A 206 -9.42 -14.16 8.07
C LYS A 206 -10.57 -14.64 7.18
N GLN A 207 -11.47 -13.74 6.75
CA GLN A 207 -12.57 -14.07 5.84
C GLN A 207 -12.06 -14.57 4.48
N ALA A 208 -10.93 -14.06 4.01
CA ALA A 208 -10.23 -14.53 2.81
C ALA A 208 -9.41 -15.81 3.03
N LYS A 209 -9.52 -16.46 4.20
CA LYS A 209 -8.89 -17.73 4.60
C LYS A 209 -7.38 -17.67 4.86
N PHE A 210 -6.79 -16.51 4.95
CA PHE A 210 -5.40 -16.39 5.37
C PHE A 210 -5.24 -16.65 6.88
N SER A 211 -4.17 -17.32 7.24
CA SER A 211 -3.67 -17.36 8.62
C SER A 211 -2.95 -16.04 8.89
N PHE A 212 -3.41 -15.30 9.89
CA PHE A 212 -2.77 -14.04 10.31
C PHE A 212 -1.35 -14.30 10.83
N ILE A 213 -0.38 -13.54 10.34
CA ILE A 213 1.02 -13.56 10.82
C ILE A 213 1.32 -12.33 11.64
N ASP A 214 1.14 -11.13 11.06
CA ASP A 214 1.59 -9.88 11.66
C ASP A 214 0.72 -8.70 11.20
N LEU A 215 0.71 -7.64 11.99
CA LEU A 215 0.20 -6.33 11.62
C LEU A 215 1.13 -5.27 12.22
N VAL A 216 1.69 -4.44 11.38
CA VAL A 216 2.65 -3.42 11.75
C VAL A 216 2.24 -2.04 11.24
N SER A 217 2.50 -1.02 12.04
CA SER A 217 2.42 0.35 11.56
C SER A 217 3.64 0.69 10.70
N ILE A 218 3.43 1.43 9.62
CA ILE A 218 4.51 1.85 8.73
C ILE A 218 5.26 3.02 9.36
N GLU A 219 4.64 4.19 9.47
CA GLU A 219 5.24 5.39 10.06
C GLU A 219 5.18 5.38 11.59
N GLY A 220 4.17 4.69 12.15
CA GLY A 220 3.92 4.70 13.58
C GLY A 220 3.69 6.11 14.12
N PHE A 221 4.24 6.38 15.32
CA PHE A 221 4.15 7.71 15.94
C PHE A 221 4.82 8.83 15.11
N ALA A 222 5.68 8.49 14.15
CA ALA A 222 6.34 9.48 13.30
C ALA A 222 5.35 10.19 12.36
N GLN A 223 4.15 9.65 12.14
CA GLN A 223 3.06 10.34 11.44
C GLN A 223 2.76 11.73 12.01
N ALA A 224 2.90 11.89 13.33
CA ALA A 224 2.66 13.16 14.03
C ALA A 224 3.88 14.10 14.05
N LEU A 225 5.00 13.72 13.42
CA LEU A 225 6.25 14.48 13.46
C LEU A 225 6.52 15.17 12.12
N ASP A 226 7.38 16.19 12.17
CA ASP A 226 8.10 16.69 11.00
C ASP A 226 9.21 15.68 10.66
N THR A 227 8.90 14.75 9.74
CA THR A 227 9.80 13.65 9.37
C THR A 227 11.02 14.12 8.60
N ASP A 228 10.95 15.21 7.84
CA ASP A 228 12.08 15.74 7.05
C ASP A 228 13.24 16.12 7.95
N ARG A 229 12.92 16.73 9.09
CA ARG A 229 13.92 17.07 10.12
C ARG A 229 14.64 15.84 10.66
N TRP A 230 13.97 14.69 10.75
CA TRP A 230 14.56 13.47 11.29
C TRP A 230 15.29 12.65 10.21
N LEU A 231 14.87 12.75 8.96
CA LEU A 231 15.49 12.03 7.86
C LEU A 231 16.71 12.75 7.26
N SER A 232 16.90 14.03 7.57
CA SER A 232 18.00 14.86 7.05
C SER A 232 19.38 14.49 7.57
N ASP A 233 19.48 13.71 8.64
CA ASP A 233 20.72 13.30 9.31
C ASP A 233 20.67 11.82 9.62
N GLU A 234 21.73 11.06 9.30
CA GLU A 234 21.74 9.60 9.43
C GLU A 234 21.58 9.13 10.89
N GLY A 235 22.18 9.82 11.86
CA GLY A 235 22.05 9.48 13.27
C GLY A 235 20.64 9.71 13.82
N LYS A 236 20.00 10.79 13.38
CA LYS A 236 18.60 11.08 13.73
C LYS A 236 17.67 10.06 13.07
N LYS A 237 17.88 9.76 11.79
CA LYS A 237 17.14 8.76 11.03
C LYS A 237 17.18 7.40 11.71
N GLU A 238 18.38 6.92 12.06
CA GLU A 238 18.53 5.64 12.77
C GLU A 238 17.83 5.65 14.15
N THR A 239 17.90 6.77 14.86
CA THR A 239 17.17 6.94 16.13
C THR A 239 15.66 6.85 15.92
N LEU A 240 15.12 7.55 14.92
CA LEU A 240 13.70 7.52 14.57
C LEU A 240 13.26 6.09 14.24
N LEU A 241 13.96 5.43 13.31
CA LEU A 241 13.64 4.07 12.87
C LEU A 241 13.72 3.06 14.01
N LYS A 242 14.70 3.18 14.89
CA LYS A 242 14.83 2.35 16.09
C LYS A 242 13.58 2.40 16.96
N TYR A 243 13.02 3.58 17.19
CA TYR A 243 11.83 3.71 18.03
C TYR A 243 10.56 3.35 17.29
N ILE A 244 10.44 3.59 15.99
CA ILE A 244 9.33 3.06 15.17
C ILE A 244 9.32 1.53 15.27
N ARG A 245 10.44 0.84 15.04
CA ARG A 245 10.57 -0.63 15.15
C ARG A 245 10.15 -1.18 16.52
N LYS A 246 10.46 -0.43 17.59
CA LYS A 246 10.09 -0.83 18.96
C LYS A 246 8.60 -0.69 19.24
N THR A 247 7.90 0.17 18.52
CA THR A 247 6.51 0.54 18.79
C THR A 247 5.54 0.10 17.70
N GLU A 248 6.03 -0.39 16.57
CA GLU A 248 5.24 -0.70 15.37
C GLU A 248 4.11 -1.73 15.56
N ARG A 249 4.13 -2.50 16.67
CA ARG A 249 3.13 -3.53 17.00
C ARG A 249 2.38 -3.25 18.29
N ILE A 250 2.69 -2.15 18.99
CA ILE A 250 2.00 -1.79 20.24
C ILE A 250 0.55 -1.40 19.91
N PRO A 251 -0.46 -2.13 20.42
CA PRO A 251 -1.86 -1.91 20.04
C PRO A 251 -2.33 -0.47 20.26
N GLU A 252 -1.90 0.15 21.35
CA GLU A 252 -2.24 1.53 21.72
C GLU A 252 -1.66 2.57 20.78
N LEU A 253 -0.64 2.21 19.98
CA LEU A 253 0.05 3.11 19.05
C LEU A 253 -0.27 2.82 17.57
N LEU A 254 -0.91 1.71 17.26
CA LEU A 254 -1.24 1.39 15.87
C LEU A 254 -2.11 2.48 15.21
N GLY A 255 -3.08 3.02 15.94
CA GLY A 255 -3.98 4.05 15.41
C GLY A 255 -3.33 5.40 15.08
N ILE A 256 -2.09 5.64 15.50
CA ILE A 256 -1.37 6.89 15.19
C ILE A 256 -0.80 6.87 13.77
N SER A 257 -0.48 5.69 13.21
CA SER A 257 0.13 5.58 11.89
C SER A 257 -0.82 6.00 10.77
N GLY A 258 -0.25 6.59 9.71
CA GLY A 258 -0.99 6.85 8.46
C GLY A 258 -1.30 5.56 7.70
N HIS A 259 -0.37 4.62 7.72
CA HIS A 259 -0.50 3.35 7.01
C HIS A 259 -0.17 2.15 7.90
N HIS A 260 -0.74 1.00 7.52
CA HIS A 260 -0.46 -0.29 8.14
C HIS A 260 -0.10 -1.32 7.08
N MET A 261 0.79 -2.25 7.44
CA MET A 261 0.94 -3.51 6.70
C MET A 261 0.35 -4.65 7.50
N ILE A 262 -0.54 -5.43 6.85
CA ILE A 262 -1.01 -6.70 7.38
C ILE A 262 -0.41 -7.84 6.57
N ILE A 263 0.03 -8.87 7.28
CA ILE A 263 0.70 -10.03 6.72
C ILE A 263 -0.11 -11.28 7.02
N GLY A 264 -0.37 -12.06 5.99
CA GLY A 264 -1.08 -13.33 6.09
C GLY A 264 -0.34 -14.45 5.38
N LYS A 265 -0.69 -15.69 5.72
CA LYS A 265 -0.14 -16.90 5.11
C LYS A 265 -1.27 -17.77 4.56
N LYS A 266 -1.11 -18.31 3.36
CA LYS A 266 -1.99 -19.33 2.78
C LYS A 266 -1.78 -20.69 3.39
#